data_2ed3dcf936dc422975e67e7fb106e3ff
#
_entry.id   2ed3dcf936dc422975e67e7fb106e3ff
#
_cell.length_a   1.000
_cell.length_b   1.000
_cell.length_c   1.000
_cell.angle_alpha   90.00
_cell.angle_beta   90.00
_cell.angle_gamma   90.00
#
_symmetry.space_group_name_H-M   'P 1'
#
loop_
_entity.id
_entity.type
_entity.pdbx_description
1 polymer ?
#
loop_
_entity_poly.entity_id
_entity_poly.type
_entity_poly.pdbx_seq_one_letter_code
_entity_poly.pdbx_strand_id
1 'polypeptide(L)'
;QRDRGSRSRLIAANAAAQEFYSAALESEEAAPARRYLTERNFDAAAAAKFGCGFAPSGWDALTKHMIRKGFEFKELEAAGLSREGRRGPMDRFHRRLLWPIRSASGETVGFGARRIFDDDQITAKYVNTPETVLYKKSAVLFGIDLAKRDIAKGHQAVVVEGYTDVMAMHLAGVTTAVASCGTAFGDEHLSMLRRLMMDDKFFRGELIYVFDGDAAGQAAALKAFAGEQNLAGQSFVAVAADGMDPCDLRLASGDGALRDLVARRTPLFEFAIRTTLAGYDLDSAEGRVSALRECTPIVAQIKDPTLRDEYARQLAGWVGWADVAQVLSRVRDSAGRKPSPRGTGRSGEVRPTPVAGRPDPRDPTLWPQREALKSALQYPALAGPVFDSLTVESFTHPGYAAVRGAIGGAGGTSAGVTGAQWIETVREQAGAPATEGLITELGVETINVDDEKLPRYIGGVLARLQEVWVGRQVAEIKSKLQRMSPVDQGDEYHALFGDLVALEAYRRSLLEQASGDDISA
;
A
#
# COMPACT_ATOMS: atom_id res chain seq x y z
N GLN A 1 -39.57 28.42 -4.92
CA GLN A 1 -40.48 28.09 -3.81
C GLN A 1 -41.09 26.69 -3.96
N ARG A 2 -41.52 26.25 -5.17
CA ARG A 2 -42.09 24.90 -5.39
C ARG A 2 -41.07 23.80 -5.07
N ASP A 3 -39.80 23.92 -5.47
CA ASP A 3 -38.77 22.89 -5.22
C ASP A 3 -38.45 22.74 -3.72
N ARG A 4 -38.44 23.84 -2.96
CA ARG A 4 -38.22 23.77 -1.50
C ARG A 4 -39.38 23.07 -0.78
N GLY A 5 -40.63 23.32 -1.19
CA GLY A 5 -41.81 22.67 -0.65
C GLY A 5 -41.81 21.16 -0.93
N SER A 6 -41.45 20.75 -2.16
CA SER A 6 -41.32 19.37 -2.56
C SER A 6 -40.24 18.63 -1.73
N ARG A 7 -39.04 19.19 -1.62
CA ARG A 7 -37.95 18.62 -0.81
C ARG A 7 -38.36 18.42 0.67
N SER A 8 -38.99 19.42 1.28
CA SER A 8 -39.46 19.35 2.67
C SER A 8 -40.48 18.22 2.88
N ARG A 9 -41.39 18.01 1.93
CA ARG A 9 -42.37 16.93 1.94
C ARG A 9 -41.70 15.56 1.87
N LEU A 10 -40.68 15.37 1.02
CA LEU A 10 -39.94 14.11 0.91
C LEU A 10 -39.16 13.81 2.21
N ILE A 11 -38.54 14.81 2.84
CA ILE A 11 -37.89 14.66 4.16
C ILE A 11 -38.91 14.24 5.21
N ALA A 12 -40.08 14.89 5.25
CA ALA A 12 -41.15 14.51 6.18
C ALA A 12 -41.64 13.07 5.94
N ALA A 13 -41.72 12.63 4.68
CA ALA A 13 -42.08 11.24 4.34
C ALA A 13 -41.04 10.25 4.86
N ASN A 14 -39.74 10.51 4.65
CA ASN A 14 -38.67 9.64 5.18
C ASN A 14 -38.66 9.62 6.72
N ALA A 15 -38.90 10.74 7.39
CA ALA A 15 -39.01 10.79 8.86
C ALA A 15 -40.18 9.94 9.38
N ALA A 16 -41.36 10.08 8.76
CA ALA A 16 -42.52 9.27 9.09
C ALA A 16 -42.35 7.76 8.80
N ALA A 17 -41.61 7.43 7.72
CA ALA A 17 -41.26 6.05 7.41
C ALA A 17 -40.26 5.49 8.46
N GLN A 18 -39.31 6.28 8.94
CA GLN A 18 -38.41 5.87 10.01
C GLN A 18 -39.19 5.56 11.30
N GLU A 19 -40.14 6.40 11.71
CA GLU A 19 -41.01 6.14 12.86
C GLU A 19 -41.77 4.81 12.69
N PHE A 20 -42.35 4.58 11.51
CA PHE A 20 -43.04 3.35 11.20
C PHE A 20 -42.14 2.11 11.32
N TYR A 21 -40.97 2.14 10.73
CA TYR A 21 -40.03 1.01 10.77
C TYR A 21 -39.46 0.78 12.18
N SER A 22 -39.17 1.85 12.93
CA SER A 22 -38.71 1.74 14.32
C SER A 22 -39.79 1.10 15.22
N ALA A 23 -41.06 1.51 15.07
CA ALA A 23 -42.17 0.86 15.79
C ALA A 23 -42.35 -0.61 15.37
N ALA A 24 -42.21 -0.93 14.09
CA ALA A 24 -42.32 -2.30 13.57
C ALA A 24 -41.21 -3.24 14.10
N LEU A 25 -40.05 -2.70 14.55
CA LEU A 25 -38.98 -3.50 15.15
C LEU A 25 -39.42 -4.18 16.46
N GLU A 26 -40.43 -3.64 17.16
CA GLU A 26 -40.98 -4.21 18.38
C GLU A 26 -42.05 -5.33 18.10
N SER A 27 -42.44 -5.52 16.85
CA SER A 27 -43.43 -6.55 16.49
C SER A 27 -42.88 -7.98 16.67
N GLU A 28 -43.80 -8.95 16.78
CA GLU A 28 -43.42 -10.37 16.84
C GLU A 28 -42.68 -10.82 15.57
N GLU A 29 -43.07 -10.33 14.40
CA GLU A 29 -42.45 -10.63 13.12
C GLU A 29 -40.98 -10.19 13.07
N ALA A 30 -40.62 -9.13 13.80
CA ALA A 30 -39.28 -8.61 13.87
C ALA A 30 -38.35 -9.39 14.84
N ALA A 31 -38.82 -10.44 15.49
CA ALA A 31 -37.99 -11.22 16.44
C ALA A 31 -36.63 -11.67 15.86
N PRO A 32 -36.54 -12.17 14.60
CA PRO A 32 -35.25 -12.50 13.99
C PRO A 32 -34.33 -11.29 13.80
N ALA A 33 -34.86 -10.10 13.50
CA ALA A 33 -34.11 -8.87 13.36
C ALA A 33 -33.54 -8.41 14.72
N ARG A 34 -34.34 -8.47 15.79
CA ARG A 34 -33.85 -8.17 17.15
C ARG A 34 -32.79 -9.18 17.60
N ARG A 35 -32.98 -10.47 17.31
CA ARG A 35 -31.98 -11.53 17.58
C ARG A 35 -30.66 -11.21 16.89
N TYR A 36 -30.69 -10.84 15.60
CA TYR A 36 -29.50 -10.45 14.85
C TYR A 36 -28.73 -9.30 15.52
N LEU A 37 -29.43 -8.28 16.05
CA LEU A 37 -28.81 -7.16 16.78
C LEU A 37 -28.23 -7.65 18.12
N THR A 38 -28.97 -8.46 18.87
CA THR A 38 -28.51 -8.99 20.17
C THR A 38 -27.27 -9.89 20.04
N GLU A 39 -27.23 -10.75 19.03
CA GLU A 39 -26.08 -11.62 18.73
C GLU A 39 -24.82 -10.82 18.42
N ARG A 40 -24.95 -9.56 18.03
CA ARG A 40 -23.86 -8.61 17.79
C ARG A 40 -23.60 -7.63 18.94
N ASN A 41 -24.16 -7.94 20.11
CA ASN A 41 -24.09 -7.08 21.30
C ASN A 41 -24.61 -5.64 21.04
N PHE A 42 -25.66 -5.51 20.21
CA PHE A 42 -26.42 -4.28 20.05
C PHE A 42 -27.73 -4.40 20.83
N ASP A 43 -27.78 -3.75 21.97
CA ASP A 43 -28.96 -3.69 22.81
C ASP A 43 -30.03 -2.72 22.25
N ALA A 44 -31.18 -2.64 22.93
CA ALA A 44 -32.27 -1.75 22.53
C ALA A 44 -31.84 -0.26 22.51
N ALA A 45 -30.94 0.14 23.40
CA ALA A 45 -30.44 1.52 23.44
C ALA A 45 -29.55 1.81 22.22
N ALA A 46 -28.69 0.87 21.82
CA ALA A 46 -27.92 0.96 20.60
C ALA A 46 -28.82 0.99 19.36
N ALA A 47 -29.82 0.09 19.28
CA ALA A 47 -30.78 0.09 18.17
C ALA A 47 -31.53 1.42 18.05
N ALA A 48 -31.96 1.99 19.17
CA ALA A 48 -32.65 3.29 19.20
C ALA A 48 -31.71 4.44 18.79
N LYS A 49 -30.47 4.46 19.30
CA LYS A 49 -29.45 5.47 18.95
C LYS A 49 -29.23 5.57 17.44
N PHE A 50 -29.12 4.42 16.78
CA PHE A 50 -28.93 4.35 15.32
C PHE A 50 -30.23 4.35 14.53
N GLY A 51 -31.39 4.33 15.20
CA GLY A 51 -32.72 4.36 14.58
C GLY A 51 -33.06 3.09 13.82
N CYS A 52 -32.54 1.95 14.26
CA CYS A 52 -32.83 0.66 13.64
C CYS A 52 -34.32 0.43 13.52
N GLY A 53 -34.77 -0.23 12.46
CA GLY A 53 -36.15 -0.50 12.18
C GLY A 53 -36.33 -1.84 11.48
N PHE A 54 -37.57 -2.22 11.27
CA PHE A 54 -37.92 -3.44 10.56
C PHE A 54 -39.01 -3.17 9.50
N ALA A 55 -38.80 -3.67 8.30
CA ALA A 55 -39.82 -3.66 7.25
C ALA A 55 -40.70 -4.91 7.38
N PRO A 56 -42.03 -4.78 7.62
CA PRO A 56 -42.94 -5.90 7.72
C PRO A 56 -43.08 -6.72 6.43
N SER A 57 -43.67 -7.91 6.50
CA SER A 57 -43.92 -8.81 5.37
C SER A 57 -44.95 -8.29 4.38
N GLY A 58 -45.81 -7.36 4.80
CA GLY A 58 -46.83 -6.78 3.93
C GLY A 58 -46.23 -6.03 2.75
N TRP A 59 -46.70 -6.34 1.54
CA TRP A 59 -46.14 -5.70 0.32
C TRP A 59 -46.43 -4.21 0.19
N ASP A 60 -47.39 -3.68 0.93
CA ASP A 60 -47.83 -2.28 0.90
C ASP A 60 -48.12 -1.71 2.30
N ALA A 61 -47.56 -2.33 3.34
CA ALA A 61 -47.82 -1.96 4.73
C ALA A 61 -47.39 -0.51 5.03
N LEU A 62 -46.18 -0.12 4.64
CA LEU A 62 -45.71 1.26 4.73
C LEU A 62 -46.53 2.19 3.84
N THR A 63 -46.73 1.84 2.58
CA THR A 63 -47.46 2.66 1.63
C THR A 63 -48.88 3.00 2.13
N LYS A 64 -49.61 2.02 2.62
CA LYS A 64 -50.94 2.22 3.22
C LYS A 64 -50.90 3.11 4.47
N HIS A 65 -49.90 2.91 5.32
CA HIS A 65 -49.71 3.74 6.50
C HIS A 65 -49.44 5.21 6.14
N MET A 66 -48.57 5.45 5.17
CA MET A 66 -48.18 6.79 4.73
C MET A 66 -49.32 7.54 4.03
N ILE A 67 -50.10 6.85 3.19
CA ILE A 67 -51.28 7.45 2.56
C ILE A 67 -52.29 7.88 3.61
N ARG A 68 -52.53 7.08 4.65
CA ARG A 68 -53.40 7.47 5.79
C ARG A 68 -52.86 8.67 6.55
N LYS A 69 -51.53 8.88 6.60
CA LYS A 69 -50.87 10.09 7.16
C LYS A 69 -50.93 11.30 6.21
N GLY A 70 -51.54 11.18 5.02
CA GLY A 70 -51.70 12.28 4.08
C GLY A 70 -50.53 12.50 3.14
N PHE A 71 -49.69 11.49 2.91
CA PHE A 71 -48.68 11.52 1.83
C PHE A 71 -49.27 10.95 0.54
N GLU A 72 -48.90 11.55 -0.59
CA GLU A 72 -49.27 11.04 -1.90
C GLU A 72 -48.32 9.92 -2.34
N PHE A 73 -48.81 8.96 -3.12
CA PHE A 73 -47.97 7.88 -3.65
C PHE A 73 -46.77 8.40 -4.43
N LYS A 74 -46.93 9.46 -5.23
CA LYS A 74 -45.82 10.10 -5.97
C LYS A 74 -44.73 10.64 -5.06
N GLU A 75 -45.08 11.12 -3.87
CA GLU A 75 -44.09 11.57 -2.86
C GLU A 75 -43.32 10.38 -2.31
N LEU A 76 -43.99 9.26 -2.04
CA LEU A 76 -43.35 8.02 -1.55
C LEU A 76 -42.44 7.40 -2.61
N GLU A 77 -42.85 7.43 -3.87
CA GLU A 77 -42.03 6.98 -4.99
C GLU A 77 -40.80 7.88 -5.20
N ALA A 78 -40.97 9.19 -5.17
CA ALA A 78 -39.88 10.16 -5.28
C ALA A 78 -38.89 10.10 -4.10
N ALA A 79 -39.36 9.69 -2.89
CA ALA A 79 -38.53 9.43 -1.73
C ALA A 79 -37.86 8.05 -1.75
N GLY A 80 -38.20 7.17 -2.72
CA GLY A 80 -37.67 5.81 -2.83
C GLY A 80 -38.22 4.84 -1.78
N LEU A 81 -39.36 5.15 -1.15
CA LEU A 81 -40.04 4.34 -0.11
C LEU A 81 -40.97 3.32 -0.73
N SER A 82 -41.61 3.65 -1.85
CA SER A 82 -42.56 2.83 -2.56
C SER A 82 -42.26 2.81 -4.04
N ARG A 83 -42.83 1.88 -4.77
CA ARG A 83 -42.72 1.77 -6.22
C ARG A 83 -44.02 1.21 -6.82
N GLU A 84 -44.23 1.48 -8.10
CA GLU A 84 -45.31 0.81 -8.80
C GLU A 84 -44.96 -0.68 -9.01
N GLY A 85 -45.88 -1.55 -8.64
CA GLY A 85 -45.79 -2.99 -8.84
C GLY A 85 -46.81 -3.49 -9.82
N ARG A 86 -46.77 -4.76 -10.24
CA ARG A 86 -47.73 -5.36 -11.19
C ARG A 86 -49.19 -5.35 -10.69
N ARG A 87 -49.39 -5.29 -9.37
CA ARG A 87 -50.72 -5.35 -8.72
C ARG A 87 -51.06 -4.05 -7.98
N GLY A 88 -50.35 -2.96 -8.26
CA GLY A 88 -50.48 -1.66 -7.60
C GLY A 88 -49.25 -1.26 -6.77
N PRO A 89 -49.36 -0.17 -6.00
CA PRO A 89 -48.29 0.34 -5.17
C PRO A 89 -47.72 -0.71 -4.21
N MET A 90 -46.39 -0.78 -4.12
CA MET A 90 -45.72 -1.69 -3.20
C MET A 90 -44.54 -1.00 -2.51
N ASP A 91 -44.25 -1.45 -1.30
CA ASP A 91 -43.15 -0.97 -0.50
C ASP A 91 -41.81 -1.35 -1.12
N ARG A 92 -40.79 -0.54 -0.88
CA ARG A 92 -39.41 -0.82 -1.34
C ARG A 92 -38.75 -1.94 -0.56
N PHE A 93 -39.01 -2.03 0.74
CA PHE A 93 -38.37 -2.95 1.66
C PHE A 93 -39.42 -3.91 2.27
N HIS A 94 -39.04 -5.19 2.40
CA HIS A 94 -39.90 -6.25 2.96
C HIS A 94 -39.05 -7.18 3.83
N ARG A 95 -39.53 -7.55 5.02
CA ARG A 95 -38.90 -8.51 5.92
C ARG A 95 -37.42 -8.31 6.14
N ARG A 96 -36.99 -7.03 6.29
CA ARG A 96 -35.60 -6.68 6.44
C ARG A 96 -35.37 -5.80 7.66
N LEU A 97 -34.17 -5.95 8.27
CA LEU A 97 -33.66 -5.01 9.25
C LEU A 97 -33.20 -3.74 8.51
N LEU A 98 -33.59 -2.56 9.02
CA LEU A 98 -33.27 -1.29 8.40
C LEU A 98 -32.44 -0.38 9.29
N TRP A 99 -31.64 0.45 8.64
CA TRP A 99 -30.95 1.60 9.21
C TRP A 99 -31.36 2.86 8.43
N PRO A 100 -31.82 3.92 9.10
CA PRO A 100 -32.01 5.20 8.44
C PRO A 100 -30.67 5.81 8.07
N ILE A 101 -30.52 6.24 6.83
CA ILE A 101 -29.36 7.01 6.37
C ILE A 101 -29.72 8.47 6.49
N ARG A 102 -28.93 9.21 7.30
CA ARG A 102 -29.19 10.62 7.61
C ARG A 102 -28.15 11.53 6.97
N SER A 103 -28.60 12.71 6.57
CA SER A 103 -27.70 13.79 6.16
C SER A 103 -26.86 14.31 7.33
N ALA A 104 -25.86 15.12 7.07
CA ALA A 104 -25.10 15.77 8.11
C ALA A 104 -25.97 16.70 9.00
N SER A 105 -27.14 17.17 8.53
CA SER A 105 -28.12 17.90 9.33
C SER A 105 -28.99 17.01 10.24
N GLY A 106 -28.93 15.68 10.05
CA GLY A 106 -29.71 14.72 10.82
C GLY A 106 -31.05 14.32 10.18
N GLU A 107 -31.35 14.85 8.99
CA GLU A 107 -32.57 14.51 8.24
C GLU A 107 -32.42 13.12 7.61
N THR A 108 -33.44 12.26 7.74
CA THR A 108 -33.45 10.95 7.08
C THR A 108 -33.63 11.12 5.57
N VAL A 109 -32.66 10.70 4.80
CA VAL A 109 -32.64 10.85 3.34
C VAL A 109 -32.86 9.52 2.61
N GLY A 110 -32.74 8.40 3.31
CA GLY A 110 -32.94 7.06 2.78
C GLY A 110 -32.75 5.99 3.85
N PHE A 111 -32.69 4.74 3.40
CA PHE A 111 -32.54 3.58 4.28
C PHE A 111 -31.61 2.56 3.64
N GLY A 112 -30.85 1.86 4.49
CA GLY A 112 -30.20 0.62 4.15
C GLY A 112 -30.96 -0.56 4.78
N ALA A 113 -31.12 -1.64 4.07
CA ALA A 113 -31.90 -2.80 4.48
C ALA A 113 -31.12 -4.10 4.34
N ARG A 114 -30.98 -4.86 5.43
CA ARG A 114 -30.31 -6.15 5.47
C ARG A 114 -31.30 -7.29 5.42
N ARG A 115 -31.02 -8.31 4.61
CA ARG A 115 -31.72 -9.58 4.61
C ARG A 115 -31.52 -10.29 5.95
N ILE A 116 -32.64 -10.71 6.56
CA ILE A 116 -32.66 -11.45 7.84
C ILE A 116 -33.24 -12.86 7.66
N PHE A 117 -34.10 -13.05 6.68
CA PHE A 117 -34.73 -14.33 6.41
C PHE A 117 -34.09 -15.02 5.21
N ASP A 118 -33.90 -16.35 5.30
CA ASP A 118 -33.27 -17.13 4.24
C ASP A 118 -34.17 -17.30 3.02
N ASP A 119 -35.49 -17.28 3.22
CA ASP A 119 -36.51 -17.37 2.19
C ASP A 119 -36.86 -16.02 1.52
N ASP A 120 -36.08 -14.97 1.76
CA ASP A 120 -36.25 -13.69 1.06
C ASP A 120 -35.94 -13.86 -0.43
N GLN A 121 -36.92 -13.52 -1.28
CA GLN A 121 -36.82 -13.62 -2.74
C GLN A 121 -35.73 -12.74 -3.33
N ILE A 122 -35.34 -11.66 -2.64
CA ILE A 122 -34.25 -10.80 -3.03
C ILE A 122 -32.96 -11.32 -2.39
N THR A 123 -32.12 -11.99 -3.18
CA THR A 123 -30.89 -12.66 -2.72
C THR A 123 -29.81 -11.71 -2.20
N ALA A 124 -29.83 -10.43 -2.59
CA ALA A 124 -28.88 -9.43 -2.15
C ALA A 124 -28.90 -9.28 -0.62
N LYS A 125 -27.72 -9.42 0.02
CA LYS A 125 -27.52 -9.28 1.48
C LYS A 125 -27.98 -7.91 1.96
N TYR A 126 -27.68 -6.85 1.21
CA TYR A 126 -28.09 -5.47 1.47
C TYR A 126 -28.80 -4.87 0.28
N VAL A 127 -29.84 -4.08 0.55
CA VAL A 127 -30.58 -3.26 -0.42
C VAL A 127 -30.73 -1.87 0.17
N ASN A 128 -30.30 -0.84 -0.56
CA ASN A 128 -30.43 0.55 -0.14
C ASN A 128 -31.54 1.27 -0.92
N THR A 129 -31.93 2.43 -0.43
CA THR A 129 -32.77 3.37 -1.17
C THR A 129 -32.13 3.63 -2.55
N PRO A 130 -32.89 3.68 -3.65
CA PRO A 130 -32.37 4.05 -4.97
C PRO A 130 -31.93 5.51 -4.99
N GLU A 131 -31.22 5.92 -6.04
CA GLU A 131 -30.92 7.33 -6.26
C GLU A 131 -32.21 8.16 -6.29
N THR A 132 -32.25 9.22 -5.47
CA THR A 132 -33.38 10.16 -5.40
C THR A 132 -32.88 11.59 -5.31
N VAL A 133 -33.79 12.56 -5.31
CA VAL A 133 -33.44 13.96 -5.07
C VAL A 133 -32.78 14.20 -3.70
N LEU A 134 -33.11 13.33 -2.70
CA LEU A 134 -32.56 13.42 -1.34
C LEU A 134 -31.34 12.53 -1.13
N TYR A 135 -31.32 11.37 -1.77
CA TYR A 135 -30.31 10.32 -1.55
C TYR A 135 -29.43 10.14 -2.79
N LYS A 136 -28.17 10.49 -2.64
CA LYS A 136 -27.10 10.23 -3.63
C LYS A 136 -26.04 9.38 -2.95
N LYS A 137 -25.86 8.16 -3.45
CA LYS A 137 -24.90 7.19 -2.86
C LYS A 137 -23.48 7.74 -2.76
N SER A 138 -23.06 8.53 -3.72
CA SER A 138 -21.72 9.13 -3.77
C SER A 138 -21.50 10.27 -2.77
N ALA A 139 -22.58 10.81 -2.19
CA ALA A 139 -22.53 12.01 -1.35
C ALA A 139 -23.07 11.79 0.07
N VAL A 140 -23.37 10.55 0.46
CA VAL A 140 -23.97 10.24 1.76
C VAL A 140 -23.08 9.25 2.52
N LEU A 141 -22.84 9.51 3.80
CA LEU A 141 -22.13 8.63 4.70
C LEU A 141 -23.05 8.25 5.88
N PHE A 142 -23.20 6.97 6.13
CA PHE A 142 -23.94 6.47 7.31
C PHE A 142 -23.17 6.85 8.59
N GLY A 143 -23.88 7.31 9.59
CA GLY A 143 -23.31 7.73 10.87
C GLY A 143 -22.77 9.16 10.90
N ILE A 144 -22.78 9.90 9.77
CA ILE A 144 -22.24 11.27 9.70
C ILE A 144 -22.97 12.25 10.62
N ASP A 145 -24.28 12.08 10.81
CA ASP A 145 -25.10 12.89 11.72
C ASP A 145 -24.61 12.79 13.17
N LEU A 146 -24.16 11.59 13.59
CA LEU A 146 -23.61 11.31 14.92
C LEU A 146 -22.14 11.71 15.01
N ALA A 147 -21.35 11.45 13.98
CA ALA A 147 -19.89 11.60 13.99
C ALA A 147 -19.39 13.03 13.76
N LYS A 148 -20.15 13.87 13.05
CA LYS A 148 -19.68 15.18 12.55
C LYS A 148 -19.04 16.11 13.58
N ARG A 149 -19.54 16.12 14.82
CA ARG A 149 -19.01 16.98 15.89
C ARG A 149 -17.65 16.49 16.37
N ASP A 150 -17.53 15.17 16.55
CA ASP A 150 -16.29 14.57 17.00
C ASP A 150 -15.23 14.57 15.90
N ILE A 151 -15.63 14.40 14.63
CA ILE A 151 -14.76 14.59 13.46
C ILE A 151 -14.22 16.03 13.43
N ALA A 152 -15.08 17.04 13.58
CA ALA A 152 -14.65 18.43 13.57
C ALA A 152 -13.74 18.78 14.76
N LYS A 153 -14.00 18.22 15.94
CA LYS A 153 -13.22 18.46 17.16
C LYS A 153 -11.85 17.75 17.11
N GLY A 154 -11.85 16.50 16.63
CA GLY A 154 -10.65 15.66 16.61
C GLY A 154 -9.83 15.78 15.33
N HIS A 155 -10.34 16.46 14.29
CA HIS A 155 -9.75 16.51 12.96
C HIS A 155 -9.44 15.12 12.40
N GLN A 156 -10.24 14.12 12.78
CA GLN A 156 -10.04 12.72 12.43
C GLN A 156 -11.36 12.10 12.02
N ALA A 157 -11.35 11.33 10.92
CA ALA A 157 -12.48 10.51 10.49
C ALA A 157 -12.03 9.05 10.31
N VAL A 158 -12.87 8.12 10.75
CA VAL A 158 -12.67 6.68 10.56
C VAL A 158 -13.70 6.19 9.56
N VAL A 159 -13.26 5.57 8.47
CA VAL A 159 -14.11 5.03 7.42
C VAL A 159 -14.12 3.51 7.52
N VAL A 160 -15.31 2.94 7.74
CA VAL A 160 -15.56 1.49 7.80
C VAL A 160 -16.48 1.08 6.64
N GLU A 161 -16.73 -0.23 6.46
CA GLU A 161 -17.46 -0.72 5.30
C GLU A 161 -18.98 -0.66 5.47
N GLY A 162 -19.51 -1.04 6.63
CA GLY A 162 -20.92 -1.31 6.82
C GLY A 162 -21.59 -0.63 8.02
N TYR A 163 -22.92 -0.85 8.09
CA TYR A 163 -23.79 -0.31 9.16
C TYR A 163 -23.40 -0.83 10.54
N THR A 164 -23.18 -2.14 10.65
CA THR A 164 -22.80 -2.81 11.89
C THR A 164 -21.44 -2.39 12.39
N ASP A 165 -20.51 -2.08 11.48
CA ASP A 165 -19.16 -1.64 11.81
C ASP A 165 -19.18 -0.23 12.42
N VAL A 166 -19.97 0.69 11.84
CA VAL A 166 -20.20 2.02 12.42
C VAL A 166 -20.78 1.88 13.82
N MET A 167 -21.80 1.02 13.99
CA MET A 167 -22.40 0.79 15.31
C MET A 167 -21.36 0.27 16.31
N ALA A 168 -20.58 -0.73 15.93
CA ALA A 168 -19.54 -1.31 16.77
C ALA A 168 -18.48 -0.28 17.17
N MET A 169 -17.98 0.51 16.21
CA MET A 169 -17.02 1.58 16.45
C MET A 169 -17.54 2.64 17.42
N HIS A 170 -18.76 3.13 17.21
CA HIS A 170 -19.36 4.13 18.09
C HIS A 170 -19.58 3.63 19.52
N LEU A 171 -19.99 2.36 19.69
CA LEU A 171 -20.15 1.75 21.00
C LEU A 171 -18.81 1.53 21.70
N ALA A 172 -17.75 1.24 20.92
CA ALA A 172 -16.40 1.12 21.44
C ALA A 172 -15.73 2.48 21.77
N GLY A 173 -16.43 3.61 21.52
CA GLY A 173 -15.91 4.96 21.77
C GLY A 173 -15.17 5.60 20.60
N VAL A 174 -15.13 4.96 19.43
CA VAL A 174 -14.62 5.54 18.17
C VAL A 174 -15.77 6.27 17.46
N THR A 175 -16.15 7.42 17.99
CA THR A 175 -17.36 8.17 17.59
C THR A 175 -17.19 8.96 16.29
N THR A 176 -16.00 8.92 15.68
CA THR A 176 -15.70 9.52 14.37
C THR A 176 -15.93 8.56 13.19
N ALA A 177 -16.47 7.36 13.45
CA ALA A 177 -16.67 6.34 12.44
C ALA A 177 -17.89 6.61 11.55
N VAL A 178 -17.70 6.41 10.23
CA VAL A 178 -18.73 6.54 9.19
C VAL A 178 -18.55 5.45 8.13
N ALA A 179 -19.59 5.18 7.32
CA ALA A 179 -19.50 4.22 6.23
C ALA A 179 -20.21 4.70 4.96
N SER A 180 -19.68 4.32 3.79
CA SER A 180 -20.31 4.59 2.48
C SER A 180 -21.45 3.63 2.13
N CYS A 181 -21.58 2.50 2.84
CA CYS A 181 -22.68 1.55 2.77
C CYS A 181 -23.16 1.15 1.36
N GLY A 182 -22.40 0.26 0.71
CA GLY A 182 -22.77 -0.35 -0.56
C GLY A 182 -22.36 0.44 -1.82
N THR A 183 -21.50 1.42 -1.66
CA THR A 183 -20.74 2.04 -2.76
C THR A 183 -19.27 2.19 -2.36
N ALA A 184 -18.38 2.28 -3.35
CA ALA A 184 -16.99 2.61 -3.05
C ALA A 184 -16.89 4.03 -2.45
N PHE A 185 -16.02 4.18 -1.46
CA PHE A 185 -15.68 5.51 -0.95
C PHE A 185 -15.04 6.34 -2.06
N GLY A 186 -15.55 7.53 -2.33
CA GLY A 186 -15.14 8.36 -3.47
C GLY A 186 -14.95 9.83 -3.12
N ASP A 187 -14.66 10.64 -4.15
CA ASP A 187 -14.27 12.05 -4.02
C ASP A 187 -15.31 12.94 -3.32
N GLU A 188 -16.61 12.69 -3.49
CA GLU A 188 -17.66 13.46 -2.82
C GLU A 188 -17.68 13.16 -1.32
N HIS A 189 -17.50 11.89 -0.92
CA HIS A 189 -17.35 11.49 0.48
C HIS A 189 -16.11 12.12 1.10
N LEU A 190 -14.98 12.05 0.42
CA LEU A 190 -13.73 12.66 0.85
C LEU A 190 -13.87 14.17 1.02
N SER A 191 -14.50 14.85 0.06
CA SER A 191 -14.74 16.29 0.11
C SER A 191 -15.62 16.72 1.29
N MET A 192 -16.59 15.88 1.68
CA MET A 192 -17.41 16.11 2.86
C MET A 192 -16.58 15.99 4.14
N LEU A 193 -15.81 14.91 4.29
CA LEU A 193 -14.99 14.69 5.48
C LEU A 193 -13.89 15.76 5.62
N ARG A 194 -13.23 16.15 4.52
CA ARG A 194 -12.23 17.24 4.53
C ARG A 194 -12.80 18.54 5.10
N ARG A 195 -14.01 18.92 4.66
CA ARG A 195 -14.67 20.13 5.19
C ARG A 195 -14.96 20.01 6.68
N LEU A 196 -15.38 18.85 7.15
CA LEU A 196 -15.64 18.62 8.58
C LEU A 196 -14.34 18.58 9.40
N MET A 197 -13.29 17.97 8.89
CA MET A 197 -11.97 17.92 9.54
C MET A 197 -11.22 19.25 9.49
N MET A 198 -11.73 20.27 8.75
CA MET A 198 -11.01 21.52 8.48
C MET A 198 -9.63 21.26 7.85
N ASP A 199 -9.57 20.26 6.94
CA ASP A 199 -8.33 19.87 6.27
C ASP A 199 -7.93 20.93 5.24
N ASP A 200 -7.04 21.83 5.64
CA ASP A 200 -6.49 22.92 4.83
C ASP A 200 -4.96 23.03 5.00
N LYS A 201 -4.40 24.16 4.61
CA LYS A 201 -2.95 24.39 4.70
C LYS A 201 -2.42 24.48 6.14
N PHE A 202 -3.27 24.80 7.11
CA PHE A 202 -2.91 25.01 8.50
C PHE A 202 -3.28 23.83 9.39
N PHE A 203 -4.40 23.16 9.09
CA PHE A 203 -4.89 22.01 9.82
C PHE A 203 -4.91 20.79 8.91
N ARG A 204 -4.15 19.74 9.28
CA ARG A 204 -4.10 18.49 8.56
C ARG A 204 -4.97 17.47 9.26
N GLY A 205 -6.07 17.10 8.61
CA GLY A 205 -6.96 16.05 9.09
C GLY A 205 -6.33 14.66 8.93
N GLU A 206 -6.76 13.73 9.77
CA GLU A 206 -6.42 12.30 9.65
C GLU A 206 -7.62 11.52 9.12
N LEU A 207 -7.43 10.79 8.04
CA LEU A 207 -8.41 9.86 7.50
C LEU A 207 -7.92 8.42 7.72
N ILE A 208 -8.68 7.64 8.46
CA ILE A 208 -8.31 6.26 8.79
C ILE A 208 -9.31 5.32 8.12
N TYR A 209 -8.84 4.50 7.20
CA TYR A 209 -9.62 3.43 6.59
C TYR A 209 -9.48 2.17 7.44
N VAL A 210 -10.59 1.58 7.79
CA VAL A 210 -10.63 0.27 8.45
C VAL A 210 -11.20 -0.73 7.45
N PHE A 211 -10.36 -1.65 7.05
CA PHE A 211 -10.72 -2.73 6.13
C PHE A 211 -10.78 -4.06 6.85
N ASP A 212 -11.61 -4.94 6.32
CA ASP A 212 -11.61 -6.35 6.73
C ASP A 212 -10.23 -6.96 6.50
N GLY A 213 -9.78 -7.83 7.39
CA GLY A 213 -8.44 -8.43 7.34
C GLY A 213 -8.26 -9.46 6.23
N ASP A 214 -9.12 -9.50 5.22
CA ASP A 214 -9.10 -10.43 4.10
C ASP A 214 -8.42 -9.84 2.84
N ALA A 215 -8.25 -10.66 1.81
CA ALA A 215 -7.67 -10.25 0.54
C ALA A 215 -8.49 -9.17 -0.19
N ALA A 216 -9.82 -9.15 0.01
CA ALA A 216 -10.69 -8.14 -0.60
C ALA A 216 -10.50 -6.77 0.07
N GLY A 217 -10.38 -6.74 1.40
CA GLY A 217 -10.07 -5.53 2.16
C GLY A 217 -8.69 -4.97 1.80
N GLN A 218 -7.67 -5.83 1.64
CA GLN A 218 -6.34 -5.40 1.16
C GLN A 218 -6.40 -4.79 -0.25
N ALA A 219 -7.16 -5.39 -1.16
CA ALA A 219 -7.37 -4.85 -2.51
C ALA A 219 -8.15 -3.53 -2.48
N ALA A 220 -9.12 -3.38 -1.56
CA ALA A 220 -9.86 -2.14 -1.36
C ALA A 220 -8.94 -1.02 -0.82
N ALA A 221 -8.03 -1.32 0.09
CA ALA A 221 -7.02 -0.38 0.59
C ALA A 221 -6.10 0.13 -0.53
N LEU A 222 -5.60 -0.76 -1.40
CA LEU A 222 -4.80 -0.39 -2.57
C LEU A 222 -5.58 0.46 -3.58
N LYS A 223 -6.89 0.21 -3.71
CA LYS A 223 -7.76 1.01 -4.58
C LYS A 223 -8.05 2.40 -3.99
N ALA A 224 -8.25 2.50 -2.68
CA ALA A 224 -8.40 3.76 -1.98
C ALA A 224 -7.17 4.65 -2.17
N PHE A 225 -5.96 4.06 -2.10
CA PHE A 225 -4.70 4.73 -2.39
C PHE A 225 -4.68 5.45 -3.75
N ALA A 226 -5.22 4.84 -4.81
CA ALA A 226 -5.23 5.43 -6.14
C ALA A 226 -6.12 6.71 -6.23
N GLY A 227 -7.13 6.84 -5.36
CA GLY A 227 -8.05 8.00 -5.30
C GLY A 227 -7.57 9.16 -4.41
N GLU A 228 -6.65 8.91 -3.49
CA GLU A 228 -6.35 9.81 -2.36
C GLU A 228 -5.40 10.99 -2.61
N GLN A 229 -4.98 11.21 -3.83
CA GLN A 229 -4.00 12.28 -4.13
C GLN A 229 -4.48 13.72 -3.81
N ASN A 230 -5.69 13.87 -3.24
CA ASN A 230 -6.29 15.16 -2.99
C ASN A 230 -6.41 15.54 -1.50
N LEU A 231 -5.98 14.68 -0.56
CA LEU A 231 -5.96 15.01 0.86
C LEU A 231 -4.69 15.81 1.20
N ALA A 232 -4.84 16.95 1.87
CA ALA A 232 -3.69 17.69 2.42
C ALA A 232 -3.21 17.06 3.74
N GLY A 233 -4.10 16.36 4.45
CA GLY A 233 -3.85 15.60 5.65
C GLY A 233 -3.19 14.25 5.38
N GLN A 234 -3.15 13.42 6.42
CA GLN A 234 -2.58 12.09 6.37
C GLN A 234 -3.67 11.02 6.29
N SER A 235 -3.43 10.03 5.44
CA SER A 235 -4.28 8.85 5.32
C SER A 235 -3.62 7.63 5.92
N PHE A 236 -4.40 6.87 6.66
CA PHE A 236 -3.96 5.68 7.37
C PHE A 236 -4.86 4.49 7.04
N VAL A 237 -4.34 3.31 7.27
CA VAL A 237 -5.07 2.04 7.21
C VAL A 237 -4.97 1.35 8.55
N ALA A 238 -6.07 0.80 9.01
CA ALA A 238 -6.13 -0.14 10.11
C ALA A 238 -6.76 -1.44 9.60
N VAL A 239 -6.08 -2.56 9.76
CA VAL A 239 -6.53 -3.88 9.32
C VAL A 239 -6.68 -4.76 10.54
N ALA A 240 -7.87 -5.32 10.74
CA ALA A 240 -8.11 -6.27 11.82
C ALA A 240 -7.38 -7.60 11.53
N ALA A 241 -6.92 -8.27 12.57
CA ALA A 241 -6.33 -9.58 12.43
C ALA A 241 -7.37 -10.63 12.01
N ASP A 242 -6.92 -11.74 11.43
CA ASP A 242 -7.69 -12.95 11.16
C ASP A 242 -8.92 -12.77 10.25
N GLY A 243 -8.93 -11.76 9.38
CA GLY A 243 -10.03 -11.54 8.43
C GLY A 243 -11.34 -11.07 9.06
N MET A 244 -11.29 -10.60 10.31
CA MET A 244 -12.47 -10.11 11.03
C MET A 244 -12.87 -8.71 10.56
N ASP A 245 -14.17 -8.45 10.52
CA ASP A 245 -14.69 -7.09 10.44
C ASP A 245 -14.69 -6.43 11.85
N PRO A 246 -14.87 -5.09 11.94
CA PRO A 246 -14.92 -4.40 13.24
C PRO A 246 -15.97 -4.93 14.21
N CYS A 247 -17.13 -5.37 13.71
CA CYS A 247 -18.17 -5.93 14.55
C CYS A 247 -17.75 -7.26 15.16
N ASP A 248 -17.19 -8.16 14.36
CA ASP A 248 -16.67 -9.45 14.79
C ASP A 248 -15.49 -9.31 15.74
N LEU A 249 -14.58 -8.37 15.48
CA LEU A 249 -13.46 -8.07 16.39
C LEU A 249 -13.95 -7.58 17.76
N ARG A 250 -14.98 -6.73 17.79
CA ARG A 250 -15.60 -6.27 19.04
C ARG A 250 -16.22 -7.41 19.82
N LEU A 251 -16.90 -8.34 19.13
CA LEU A 251 -17.51 -9.52 19.76
C LEU A 251 -16.45 -10.45 20.36
N ALA A 252 -15.36 -10.68 19.64
CA ALA A 252 -14.30 -11.59 20.06
C ALA A 252 -13.42 -11.01 21.18
N SER A 253 -13.11 -9.71 21.13
CA SER A 253 -12.04 -9.10 21.94
C SER A 253 -12.46 -7.81 22.69
N GLY A 254 -13.72 -7.41 22.57
CA GLY A 254 -14.31 -6.28 23.29
C GLY A 254 -14.00 -4.91 22.69
N ASP A 255 -14.53 -3.86 23.33
CA ASP A 255 -14.44 -2.46 22.87
C ASP A 255 -12.99 -1.94 22.80
N GLY A 256 -12.11 -2.42 23.68
CA GLY A 256 -10.69 -2.06 23.70
C GLY A 256 -9.98 -2.41 22.40
N ALA A 257 -10.30 -3.56 21.83
CA ALA A 257 -9.66 -4.03 20.59
C ALA A 257 -9.91 -3.11 19.40
N LEU A 258 -11.10 -2.49 19.31
CA LEU A 258 -11.39 -1.51 18.24
C LEU A 258 -10.63 -0.19 18.43
N ARG A 259 -10.50 0.28 19.68
CA ARG A 259 -9.67 1.46 19.96
C ARG A 259 -8.19 1.20 19.65
N ASP A 260 -7.68 0.03 20.02
CA ASP A 260 -6.32 -0.40 19.74
C ASP A 260 -6.08 -0.56 18.22
N LEU A 261 -7.05 -1.11 17.49
CA LEU A 261 -7.00 -1.21 16.04
C LEU A 261 -6.78 0.16 15.39
N VAL A 262 -7.59 1.15 15.77
CA VAL A 262 -7.47 2.52 15.24
C VAL A 262 -6.17 3.18 15.71
N ALA A 263 -5.72 2.93 16.94
CA ALA A 263 -4.47 3.48 17.47
C ALA A 263 -3.23 2.93 16.74
N ARG A 264 -3.25 1.66 16.32
CA ARG A 264 -2.14 0.99 15.58
C ARG A 264 -2.19 1.22 14.08
N ARG A 265 -2.98 2.17 13.61
CA ARG A 265 -3.07 2.52 12.18
C ARG A 265 -1.71 2.73 11.54
N THR A 266 -1.56 2.30 10.30
CA THR A 266 -0.35 2.44 9.49
C THR A 266 -0.58 3.47 8.40
N PRO A 267 0.40 4.33 8.05
CA PRO A 267 0.28 5.23 6.91
C PRO A 267 -0.08 4.47 5.63
N LEU A 268 -1.04 5.00 4.86
CA LEU A 268 -1.57 4.32 3.67
C LEU A 268 -0.48 4.02 2.64
N PHE A 269 0.48 4.92 2.44
CA PHE A 269 1.62 4.70 1.55
C PHE A 269 2.50 3.53 2.00
N GLU A 270 2.83 3.48 3.29
CA GLU A 270 3.60 2.38 3.87
C GLU A 270 2.85 1.05 3.70
N PHE A 271 1.56 1.03 4.02
CA PHE A 271 0.72 -0.15 3.86
C PHE A 271 0.70 -0.65 2.41
N ALA A 272 0.48 0.25 1.44
CA ALA A 272 0.45 -0.10 0.01
C ALA A 272 1.78 -0.69 -0.47
N ILE A 273 2.90 -0.09 -0.06
CA ILE A 273 4.23 -0.58 -0.43
C ILE A 273 4.50 -1.94 0.21
N ARG A 274 4.27 -2.10 1.53
CA ARG A 274 4.51 -3.36 2.24
C ARG A 274 3.64 -4.51 1.74
N THR A 275 2.36 -4.24 1.45
CA THR A 275 1.45 -5.23 0.86
C THR A 275 1.92 -5.67 -0.53
N THR A 276 2.41 -4.74 -1.35
CA THR A 276 2.98 -5.08 -2.66
C THR A 276 4.26 -5.91 -2.49
N LEU A 277 5.16 -5.52 -1.57
CA LEU A 277 6.41 -6.25 -1.30
C LEU A 277 6.17 -7.68 -0.82
N ALA A 278 5.12 -7.92 -0.04
CA ALA A 278 4.79 -9.25 0.48
C ALA A 278 4.50 -10.29 -0.62
N GLY A 279 4.21 -9.85 -1.85
CA GLY A 279 4.03 -10.72 -3.02
C GLY A 279 5.32 -11.18 -3.70
N TYR A 280 6.50 -10.76 -3.21
CA TYR A 280 7.80 -11.03 -3.84
C TYR A 280 8.76 -11.72 -2.88
N ASP A 281 9.56 -12.63 -3.43
CA ASP A 281 10.70 -13.23 -2.72
C ASP A 281 11.86 -12.22 -2.67
N LEU A 282 11.98 -11.50 -1.57
CA LEU A 282 13.02 -10.48 -1.38
C LEU A 282 14.39 -11.07 -1.03
N ASP A 283 14.49 -12.38 -0.86
CA ASP A 283 15.78 -13.05 -0.66
C ASP A 283 16.47 -13.37 -1.99
N SER A 284 15.71 -13.44 -3.10
CA SER A 284 16.23 -13.57 -4.46
C SER A 284 16.54 -12.23 -5.12
N ALA A 285 17.54 -12.18 -6.00
CA ALA A 285 17.87 -10.98 -6.76
C ALA A 285 16.73 -10.58 -7.73
N GLU A 286 16.12 -11.56 -8.37
CA GLU A 286 15.00 -11.40 -9.30
C GLU A 286 13.76 -10.86 -8.59
N GLY A 287 13.47 -11.38 -7.40
CA GLY A 287 12.37 -10.92 -6.57
C GLY A 287 12.56 -9.47 -6.12
N ARG A 288 13.77 -9.09 -5.68
CA ARG A 288 14.08 -7.69 -5.32
C ARG A 288 13.92 -6.73 -6.51
N VAL A 289 14.40 -7.11 -7.69
CA VAL A 289 14.25 -6.29 -8.91
C VAL A 289 12.79 -6.13 -9.28
N SER A 290 12.01 -7.20 -9.20
CA SER A 290 10.58 -7.20 -9.51
C SER A 290 9.79 -6.37 -8.50
N ALA A 291 10.05 -6.53 -7.21
CA ALA A 291 9.47 -5.75 -6.14
C ALA A 291 9.75 -4.24 -6.29
N LEU A 292 11.00 -3.88 -6.57
CA LEU A 292 11.38 -2.49 -6.81
C LEU A 292 10.66 -1.89 -8.03
N ARG A 293 10.47 -2.67 -9.10
CA ARG A 293 9.75 -2.23 -10.31
C ARG A 293 8.29 -1.93 -10.01
N GLU A 294 7.62 -2.78 -9.24
CA GLU A 294 6.20 -2.62 -8.90
C GLU A 294 5.97 -1.53 -7.84
N CYS A 295 6.87 -1.38 -6.87
CA CYS A 295 6.72 -0.36 -5.83
C CYS A 295 7.14 1.05 -6.26
N THR A 296 8.06 1.19 -7.24
CA THR A 296 8.52 2.49 -7.74
C THR A 296 7.36 3.40 -8.19
N PRO A 297 6.36 2.93 -9.00
CA PRO A 297 5.22 3.75 -9.38
C PRO A 297 4.34 4.18 -8.20
N ILE A 298 4.24 3.34 -7.15
CA ILE A 298 3.47 3.66 -5.94
C ILE A 298 4.09 4.86 -5.23
N VAL A 299 5.40 4.80 -5.00
CA VAL A 299 6.15 5.91 -4.36
C VAL A 299 6.16 7.16 -5.24
N ALA A 300 6.28 7.01 -6.56
CA ALA A 300 6.28 8.11 -7.51
C ALA A 300 4.97 8.92 -7.53
N GLN A 301 3.84 8.33 -7.10
CA GLN A 301 2.55 9.02 -6.99
C GLN A 301 2.49 10.01 -5.81
N ILE A 302 3.40 9.95 -4.85
CA ILE A 302 3.44 10.87 -3.71
C ILE A 302 3.76 12.27 -4.24
N LYS A 303 2.85 13.22 -4.01
CA LYS A 303 2.96 14.59 -4.55
C LYS A 303 4.04 15.41 -3.86
N ASP A 304 4.16 15.28 -2.53
CA ASP A 304 5.20 15.97 -1.77
C ASP A 304 6.57 15.38 -2.10
N PRO A 305 7.49 16.17 -2.68
CA PRO A 305 8.80 15.67 -3.08
C PRO A 305 9.65 15.16 -1.90
N THR A 306 9.54 15.80 -0.73
CA THR A 306 10.30 15.42 0.47
C THR A 306 9.81 14.08 1.02
N LEU A 307 8.48 13.93 1.13
CA LEU A 307 7.86 12.69 1.57
C LEU A 307 8.13 11.56 0.57
N ARG A 308 8.06 11.83 -0.73
CA ARG A 308 8.38 10.88 -1.79
C ARG A 308 9.82 10.38 -1.69
N ASP A 309 10.77 11.28 -1.49
CA ASP A 309 12.19 10.92 -1.34
C ASP A 309 12.42 10.09 -0.08
N GLU A 310 11.69 10.38 1.00
CA GLU A 310 11.78 9.59 2.24
C GLU A 310 11.24 8.17 2.03
N TYR A 311 10.08 8.01 1.39
CA TYR A 311 9.56 6.68 1.05
C TYR A 311 10.44 5.94 0.04
N ALA A 312 11.14 6.64 -0.86
CA ALA A 312 12.11 6.00 -1.74
C ALA A 312 13.32 5.43 -0.97
N ARG A 313 13.80 6.12 0.09
CA ARG A 313 14.84 5.60 0.99
C ARG A 313 14.34 4.38 1.78
N GLN A 314 13.13 4.46 2.32
CA GLN A 314 12.52 3.35 3.04
C GLN A 314 12.31 2.14 2.13
N LEU A 315 11.84 2.35 0.89
CA LEU A 315 11.70 1.28 -0.12
C LEU A 315 13.03 0.59 -0.39
N ALA A 316 14.11 1.35 -0.56
CA ALA A 316 15.46 0.78 -0.72
C ALA A 316 15.84 -0.12 0.47
N GLY A 317 15.57 0.33 1.70
CA GLY A 317 15.80 -0.46 2.91
C GLY A 317 14.95 -1.73 2.98
N TRP A 318 13.66 -1.64 2.69
CA TRP A 318 12.74 -2.81 2.75
C TRP A 318 13.07 -3.87 1.70
N VAL A 319 13.51 -3.45 0.51
CA VAL A 319 13.92 -4.36 -0.57
C VAL A 319 15.34 -4.92 -0.35
N GLY A 320 16.16 -4.28 0.48
CA GLY A 320 17.57 -4.63 0.62
C GLY A 320 18.43 -4.13 -0.55
N TRP A 321 18.08 -2.95 -1.11
CA TRP A 321 18.79 -2.34 -2.22
C TRP A 321 19.91 -1.43 -1.73
N ALA A 322 21.17 -1.79 -1.99
CA ALA A 322 22.34 -1.07 -1.46
C ALA A 322 22.48 0.36 -1.99
N ASP A 323 22.17 0.57 -3.26
CA ASP A 323 22.26 1.89 -3.91
C ASP A 323 20.96 2.67 -3.77
N VAL A 324 20.83 3.40 -2.68
CA VAL A 324 19.67 4.27 -2.39
C VAL A 324 19.53 5.38 -3.43
N ALA A 325 20.65 5.91 -3.97
CA ALA A 325 20.62 6.97 -4.96
C ALA A 325 19.97 6.50 -6.26
N GLN A 326 20.21 5.26 -6.66
CA GLN A 326 19.54 4.64 -7.82
C GLN A 326 18.04 4.53 -7.63
N VAL A 327 17.56 4.16 -6.44
CA VAL A 327 16.13 4.08 -6.14
C VAL A 327 15.49 5.47 -6.18
N LEU A 328 16.13 6.47 -5.57
CA LEU A 328 15.70 7.87 -5.63
C LEU A 328 15.56 8.38 -7.08
N SER A 329 16.58 8.12 -7.92
CA SER A 329 16.54 8.51 -9.34
C SER A 329 15.38 7.84 -10.07
N ARG A 330 15.22 6.52 -9.92
CA ARG A 330 14.10 5.78 -10.55
C ARG A 330 12.73 6.31 -10.15
N VAL A 331 12.55 6.62 -8.88
CA VAL A 331 11.29 7.18 -8.36
C VAL A 331 11.03 8.57 -8.94
N ARG A 332 12.03 9.44 -8.98
CA ARG A 332 11.93 10.79 -9.56
C ARG A 332 11.64 10.76 -11.06
N ASP A 333 12.30 9.89 -11.80
CA ASP A 333 12.07 9.69 -13.24
C ASP A 333 10.65 9.17 -13.52
N SER A 334 10.15 8.27 -12.67
CA SER A 334 8.78 7.76 -12.75
C SER A 334 7.75 8.86 -12.44
N ALA A 335 8.03 9.75 -11.48
CA ALA A 335 7.14 10.85 -11.10
C ALA A 335 7.04 11.93 -12.20
N GLY A 336 8.09 12.10 -13.04
CA GLY A 336 8.08 13.02 -14.18
C GLY A 336 7.32 12.51 -15.41
N ARG A 337 6.98 11.22 -15.47
CA ARG A 337 6.21 10.63 -16.58
C ARG A 337 4.71 10.74 -16.31
N LYS A 338 3.97 11.44 -17.18
CA LYS A 338 2.49 11.39 -17.17
C LYS A 338 2.03 9.95 -17.34
N PRO A 339 1.03 9.47 -16.57
CA PRO A 339 0.49 8.12 -16.75
C PRO A 339 -0.09 7.97 -18.15
N SER A 340 0.47 7.10 -18.97
CA SER A 340 -0.16 6.63 -20.18
C SER A 340 -1.35 5.75 -19.80
N PRO A 341 -2.55 5.92 -20.42
CA PRO A 341 -3.68 5.03 -20.14
C PRO A 341 -3.28 3.59 -20.51
N ARG A 342 -3.51 2.66 -19.59
CA ARG A 342 -3.31 1.23 -19.81
C ARG A 342 -4.12 0.79 -21.02
N GLY A 343 -3.44 0.60 -22.15
CA GLY A 343 -4.00 -0.07 -23.31
C GLY A 343 -4.25 -1.54 -22.99
N THR A 344 -5.51 -1.93 -23.06
CA THR A 344 -5.94 -3.33 -23.01
C THR A 344 -5.30 -4.12 -24.16
N GLY A 345 -4.59 -5.17 -23.82
CA GLY A 345 -4.40 -6.40 -24.57
C GLY A 345 -3.84 -6.32 -25.98
N ARG A 346 -2.58 -6.70 -26.11
CA ARG A 346 -2.15 -7.59 -27.20
C ARG A 346 -1.10 -8.54 -26.66
N SER A 347 -1.51 -9.79 -26.57
CA SER A 347 -0.67 -10.96 -26.37
C SER A 347 0.38 -11.08 -27.49
N GLY A 348 1.62 -11.39 -27.10
CA GLY A 348 2.53 -12.17 -27.91
C GLY A 348 3.44 -11.40 -28.82
N GLU A 349 4.48 -10.78 -28.25
CA GLU A 349 5.81 -10.82 -28.86
C GLU A 349 6.82 -10.88 -27.69
N VAL A 350 7.42 -12.02 -27.54
CA VAL A 350 8.63 -12.20 -26.73
C VAL A 350 9.68 -11.29 -27.37
N ARG A 351 9.88 -10.10 -26.79
CA ARG A 351 11.05 -9.30 -27.13
C ARG A 351 12.27 -10.10 -26.71
N PRO A 352 13.23 -10.32 -27.61
CA PRO A 352 14.47 -10.98 -27.25
C PRO A 352 15.10 -10.21 -26.08
N THR A 353 15.55 -10.96 -25.07
CA THR A 353 16.38 -10.47 -23.97
C THR A 353 17.44 -9.53 -24.57
N PRO A 354 17.65 -8.31 -24.05
CA PRO A 354 18.73 -7.47 -24.53
C PRO A 354 20.01 -8.29 -24.35
N VAL A 355 20.67 -8.60 -25.43
CA VAL A 355 22.08 -9.04 -25.42
C VAL A 355 22.78 -8.02 -24.54
N ALA A 356 23.51 -8.46 -23.50
CA ALA A 356 24.18 -7.63 -22.54
C ALA A 356 24.96 -6.53 -23.29
N GLY A 357 24.46 -5.31 -23.27
CA GLY A 357 25.10 -4.19 -23.94
C GLY A 357 26.50 -4.00 -23.40
N ARG A 358 27.42 -3.52 -24.24
CA ARG A 358 28.77 -3.16 -23.82
C ARG A 358 28.67 -2.17 -22.63
N PRO A 359 29.49 -2.34 -21.54
CA PRO A 359 29.47 -1.41 -20.40
C PRO A 359 29.77 0.03 -20.88
N ASP A 360 29.00 1.01 -20.40
CA ASP A 360 29.29 2.42 -20.70
C ASP A 360 30.51 2.86 -19.88
N PRO A 361 31.62 3.26 -20.54
CA PRO A 361 32.83 3.74 -19.85
C PRO A 361 32.62 5.01 -19.01
N ARG A 362 31.53 5.74 -19.26
CA ARG A 362 31.18 6.99 -18.56
C ARG A 362 30.27 6.79 -17.38
N ASP A 363 29.80 5.57 -17.13
CA ASP A 363 28.95 5.28 -15.98
C ASP A 363 29.79 5.31 -14.69
N PRO A 364 29.58 6.31 -13.81
CA PRO A 364 30.37 6.45 -12.59
C PRO A 364 30.15 5.30 -11.60
N THR A 365 29.04 4.57 -11.72
CA THR A 365 28.73 3.44 -10.83
C THR A 365 29.54 2.19 -11.21
N LEU A 366 29.96 2.09 -12.47
CA LEU A 366 30.78 1.00 -12.99
C LEU A 366 32.30 1.30 -12.93
N TRP A 367 32.66 2.53 -12.58
CA TRP A 367 34.08 2.96 -12.56
C TRP A 367 34.98 2.07 -11.67
N PRO A 368 34.62 1.70 -10.41
CA PRO A 368 35.50 0.85 -9.59
C PRO A 368 35.68 -0.56 -10.21
N GLN A 369 34.66 -1.10 -10.85
CA GLN A 369 34.73 -2.41 -11.54
C GLN A 369 35.68 -2.32 -12.75
N ARG A 370 35.55 -1.26 -13.56
CA ARG A 370 36.40 -1.04 -14.74
C ARG A 370 37.88 -0.91 -14.35
N GLU A 371 38.17 -0.06 -13.37
CA GLU A 371 39.55 0.18 -12.94
C GLU A 371 40.17 -1.06 -12.24
N ALA A 372 39.38 -1.83 -11.49
CA ALA A 372 39.87 -3.07 -10.90
C ALA A 372 40.24 -4.11 -11.97
N LEU A 373 39.44 -4.24 -13.04
CA LEU A 373 39.73 -5.15 -14.16
C LEU A 373 40.93 -4.68 -14.97
N LYS A 374 41.08 -3.36 -15.21
CA LYS A 374 42.30 -2.78 -15.84
C LYS A 374 43.53 -3.11 -15.02
N SER A 375 43.44 -2.92 -13.70
CA SER A 375 44.55 -3.20 -12.78
C SER A 375 44.93 -4.68 -12.80
N ALA A 376 43.95 -5.59 -12.82
CA ALA A 376 44.18 -7.02 -12.87
C ALA A 376 44.79 -7.50 -14.21
N LEU A 377 44.43 -6.85 -15.33
CA LEU A 377 44.93 -7.21 -16.66
C LEU A 377 46.32 -6.61 -16.92
N GLN A 378 46.56 -5.38 -16.49
CA GLN A 378 47.82 -4.67 -16.81
C GLN A 378 48.90 -4.86 -15.74
N TYR A 379 48.51 -4.98 -14.47
CA TYR A 379 49.42 -5.09 -13.32
C TYR A 379 49.00 -6.23 -12.38
N PRO A 380 48.92 -7.51 -12.88
CA PRO A 380 48.44 -8.63 -12.10
C PRO A 380 49.20 -8.83 -10.78
N ALA A 381 50.51 -8.60 -10.76
CA ALA A 381 51.32 -8.73 -9.55
C ALA A 381 50.95 -7.70 -8.46
N LEU A 382 50.51 -6.49 -8.83
CA LEU A 382 50.05 -5.46 -7.88
C LEU A 382 48.60 -5.67 -7.44
N ALA A 383 47.73 -6.14 -8.33
CA ALA A 383 46.37 -6.47 -8.00
C ALA A 383 46.27 -7.68 -7.05
N GLY A 384 47.15 -8.66 -7.27
CA GLY A 384 47.48 -9.77 -6.41
C GLY A 384 46.32 -10.52 -5.76
N PRO A 385 46.53 -11.04 -4.55
CA PRO A 385 45.53 -11.84 -3.85
C PRO A 385 44.21 -11.10 -3.54
N VAL A 386 44.25 -9.77 -3.42
CA VAL A 386 43.08 -8.95 -3.13
C VAL A 386 42.08 -9.04 -4.28
N PHE A 387 42.51 -8.92 -5.52
CA PHE A 387 41.63 -9.06 -6.68
C PHE A 387 41.08 -10.50 -6.80
N ASP A 388 41.94 -11.49 -6.55
CA ASP A 388 41.52 -12.89 -6.66
C ASP A 388 40.48 -13.29 -5.60
N SER A 389 40.46 -12.60 -4.45
CA SER A 389 39.44 -12.78 -3.42
C SER A 389 38.06 -12.18 -3.77
N LEU A 390 38.00 -11.30 -4.77
CA LEU A 390 36.73 -10.73 -5.25
C LEU A 390 35.95 -11.78 -6.02
N THR A 391 34.71 -12.01 -5.65
CA THR A 391 33.81 -12.95 -6.36
C THR A 391 33.25 -12.31 -7.64
N VAL A 392 32.72 -13.13 -8.55
CA VAL A 392 32.09 -12.66 -9.79
C VAL A 392 30.91 -11.72 -9.49
N GLU A 393 30.18 -11.97 -8.40
CA GLU A 393 29.04 -11.18 -7.92
C GLU A 393 29.43 -9.75 -7.47
N SER A 394 30.72 -9.50 -7.22
CA SER A 394 31.25 -8.15 -6.97
C SER A 394 31.10 -7.24 -8.20
N PHE A 395 30.97 -7.83 -9.39
CA PHE A 395 30.83 -7.15 -10.67
C PHE A 395 29.38 -7.15 -11.13
N THR A 396 28.71 -6.00 -11.03
CA THR A 396 27.27 -5.89 -11.32
C THR A 396 26.93 -5.86 -12.80
N HIS A 397 27.89 -5.46 -13.65
CA HIS A 397 27.67 -5.47 -15.09
C HIS A 397 28.05 -6.82 -15.70
N PRO A 398 27.18 -7.50 -16.47
CA PRO A 398 27.43 -8.84 -17.01
C PRO A 398 28.72 -8.96 -17.82
N GLY A 399 29.07 -7.92 -18.59
CA GLY A 399 30.32 -7.88 -19.34
C GLY A 399 31.55 -7.85 -18.43
N TYR A 400 31.51 -7.09 -17.33
CA TYR A 400 32.62 -7.06 -16.36
C TYR A 400 32.71 -8.35 -15.54
N ALA A 401 31.56 -8.92 -15.17
CA ALA A 401 31.49 -10.24 -14.53
C ALA A 401 32.11 -11.33 -15.41
N ALA A 402 31.84 -11.31 -16.72
CA ALA A 402 32.44 -12.26 -17.68
C ALA A 402 33.98 -12.10 -17.78
N VAL A 403 34.50 -10.87 -17.80
CA VAL A 403 35.95 -10.62 -17.76
C VAL A 403 36.56 -11.13 -16.45
N ARG A 404 35.89 -10.90 -15.29
CA ARG A 404 36.35 -11.46 -14.00
C ARG A 404 36.38 -12.98 -14.02
N GLY A 405 35.37 -13.63 -14.62
CA GLY A 405 35.31 -15.06 -14.80
C GLY A 405 36.48 -15.60 -15.67
N ALA A 406 36.79 -14.89 -16.76
CA ALA A 406 37.91 -15.24 -17.63
C ALA A 406 39.27 -15.12 -16.93
N ILE A 407 39.47 -14.06 -16.10
CA ILE A 407 40.68 -13.91 -15.26
C ILE A 407 40.81 -15.10 -14.29
N GLY A 408 39.69 -15.49 -13.67
CA GLY A 408 39.67 -16.65 -12.77
C GLY A 408 39.97 -17.97 -13.48
N GLY A 409 39.42 -18.17 -14.69
CA GLY A 409 39.68 -19.32 -15.55
C GLY A 409 41.14 -19.42 -16.01
N ALA A 410 41.83 -18.30 -16.15
CA ALA A 410 43.24 -18.21 -16.47
C ALA A 410 44.19 -18.44 -15.26
N GLY A 411 43.63 -18.78 -14.09
CA GLY A 411 44.37 -19.07 -12.86
C GLY A 411 44.51 -17.86 -11.89
N GLY A 412 43.83 -16.76 -12.19
CA GLY A 412 43.84 -15.54 -11.36
C GLY A 412 45.11 -14.68 -11.57
N THR A 413 45.11 -13.50 -10.95
CA THR A 413 46.22 -12.56 -11.01
C THR A 413 47.49 -13.09 -10.33
N SER A 414 47.37 -14.07 -9.45
CA SER A 414 48.45 -14.74 -8.75
C SER A 414 49.15 -15.85 -9.56
N ALA A 415 48.72 -16.13 -10.82
CA ALA A 415 49.27 -17.19 -11.66
C ALA A 415 50.74 -16.94 -12.10
N GLY A 416 51.31 -15.78 -11.84
CA GLY A 416 52.72 -15.46 -12.14
C GLY A 416 52.99 -15.10 -13.59
N VAL A 417 51.97 -15.04 -14.45
CA VAL A 417 52.06 -14.62 -15.87
C VAL A 417 51.80 -13.11 -15.95
N THR A 418 52.56 -12.39 -16.75
CA THR A 418 52.47 -10.92 -16.88
C THR A 418 52.55 -10.48 -18.34
N GLY A 419 52.19 -9.19 -18.58
CA GLY A 419 52.32 -8.58 -19.91
C GLY A 419 51.40 -9.14 -20.96
N ALA A 420 51.81 -9.11 -22.24
CA ALA A 420 50.98 -9.52 -23.37
C ALA A 420 50.53 -11.00 -23.28
N GLN A 421 51.38 -11.86 -22.75
CA GLN A 421 51.10 -13.26 -22.58
C GLN A 421 49.94 -13.49 -21.59
N TRP A 422 49.92 -12.70 -20.53
CA TRP A 422 48.82 -12.74 -19.54
C TRP A 422 47.48 -12.35 -20.18
N ILE A 423 47.44 -11.26 -20.91
CA ILE A 423 46.22 -10.80 -21.59
C ILE A 423 45.72 -11.86 -22.58
N GLU A 424 46.63 -12.51 -23.32
CA GLU A 424 46.25 -13.57 -24.26
C GLU A 424 45.70 -14.80 -23.54
N THR A 425 46.32 -15.24 -22.45
CA THR A 425 45.84 -16.35 -21.62
C THR A 425 44.42 -16.07 -21.09
N VAL A 426 44.16 -14.82 -20.64
CA VAL A 426 42.80 -14.42 -20.19
C VAL A 426 41.81 -14.39 -21.36
N ARG A 427 42.21 -13.96 -22.56
CA ARG A 427 41.39 -13.94 -23.76
C ARG A 427 40.94 -15.35 -24.17
N GLU A 428 41.84 -16.35 -24.09
CA GLU A 428 41.52 -17.73 -24.37
C GLU A 428 40.42 -18.31 -23.48
N GLN A 429 40.23 -17.74 -22.29
CA GLN A 429 39.16 -18.09 -21.35
C GLN A 429 37.86 -17.31 -21.56
N ALA A 430 37.84 -16.38 -22.51
CA ALA A 430 36.65 -15.60 -22.81
C ALA A 430 35.61 -16.45 -23.54
N GLY A 431 34.45 -16.66 -22.96
CA GLY A 431 33.37 -17.49 -23.52
C GLY A 431 32.64 -16.87 -24.72
N ALA A 432 32.94 -15.60 -25.08
CA ALA A 432 32.26 -14.89 -26.16
C ALA A 432 33.12 -13.79 -26.79
N PRO A 433 33.00 -13.50 -28.11
CA PRO A 433 33.74 -12.42 -28.78
C PRO A 433 33.60 -11.03 -28.16
N ALA A 434 32.42 -10.73 -27.56
CA ALA A 434 32.22 -9.47 -26.88
C ALA A 434 33.10 -9.33 -25.61
N THR A 435 33.34 -10.44 -24.89
CA THR A 435 34.23 -10.51 -23.73
C THR A 435 35.68 -10.40 -24.15
N GLU A 436 36.11 -11.04 -25.25
CA GLU A 436 37.46 -10.88 -25.81
C GLU A 436 37.78 -9.44 -26.18
N GLY A 437 36.81 -8.77 -26.86
CA GLY A 437 36.96 -7.37 -27.22
C GLY A 437 37.11 -6.45 -25.97
N LEU A 438 36.35 -6.75 -24.91
CA LEU A 438 36.41 -6.00 -23.67
C LEU A 438 37.72 -6.24 -22.91
N ILE A 439 38.23 -7.47 -22.87
CA ILE A 439 39.54 -7.80 -22.30
C ILE A 439 40.65 -7.04 -23.02
N THR A 440 40.59 -7.02 -24.37
CA THR A 440 41.57 -6.27 -25.17
C THR A 440 41.53 -4.77 -24.88
N GLU A 441 40.32 -4.17 -24.82
CA GLU A 441 40.13 -2.76 -24.51
C GLU A 441 40.70 -2.41 -23.12
N LEU A 442 40.33 -3.15 -22.09
CA LEU A 442 40.78 -2.91 -20.72
C LEU A 442 42.26 -3.17 -20.53
N GLY A 443 42.84 -4.11 -21.32
CA GLY A 443 44.26 -4.43 -21.28
C GLY A 443 45.17 -3.35 -21.85
N VAL A 444 44.63 -2.45 -22.73
CA VAL A 444 45.43 -1.36 -23.36
C VAL A 444 45.01 0.03 -22.92
N GLU A 445 43.89 0.19 -22.24
CA GLU A 445 43.42 1.49 -21.77
C GLU A 445 44.29 2.01 -20.65
N THR A 446 44.88 3.21 -20.84
CA THR A 446 45.84 3.81 -19.93
C THR A 446 45.27 4.03 -18.52
N ILE A 447 46.04 3.66 -17.50
CA ILE A 447 45.83 4.08 -16.10
C ILE A 447 46.67 5.34 -15.88
N ASN A 448 46.02 6.49 -15.79
CA ASN A 448 46.67 7.80 -15.69
C ASN A 448 47.15 8.08 -14.25
N VAL A 449 48.13 7.31 -13.77
CA VAL A 449 48.74 7.46 -12.45
C VAL A 449 50.26 7.26 -12.57
N ASP A 450 51.05 8.05 -11.85
CA ASP A 450 52.50 7.91 -11.79
C ASP A 450 52.88 6.53 -11.20
N ASP A 451 53.97 5.93 -11.72
CA ASP A 451 54.42 4.59 -11.31
C ASP A 451 54.63 4.46 -9.79
N GLU A 452 55.13 5.52 -9.14
CA GLU A 452 55.35 5.54 -7.68
C GLU A 452 54.05 5.46 -6.89
N LYS A 453 52.95 5.95 -7.44
CA LYS A 453 51.61 5.98 -6.79
C LYS A 453 50.73 4.81 -7.20
N LEU A 454 51.14 4.03 -8.22
CA LEU A 454 50.37 2.97 -8.81
C LEU A 454 49.94 1.88 -7.80
N PRO A 455 50.80 1.38 -6.91
CA PRO A 455 50.42 0.40 -5.91
C PRO A 455 49.32 0.89 -4.97
N ARG A 456 49.44 2.16 -4.51
CA ARG A 456 48.43 2.80 -3.64
C ARG A 456 47.12 3.02 -4.39
N TYR A 457 47.16 3.42 -5.64
CA TYR A 457 45.99 3.60 -6.48
C TYR A 457 45.23 2.27 -6.67
N ILE A 458 45.95 1.20 -7.04
CA ILE A 458 45.34 -0.14 -7.23
C ILE A 458 44.73 -0.64 -5.92
N GLY A 459 45.45 -0.50 -4.80
CA GLY A 459 44.90 -0.85 -3.46
C GLY A 459 43.63 -0.09 -3.14
N GLY A 460 43.57 1.21 -3.39
CA GLY A 460 42.40 2.05 -3.18
C GLY A 460 41.21 1.67 -4.06
N VAL A 461 41.45 1.35 -5.34
CA VAL A 461 40.42 0.89 -6.29
C VAL A 461 39.81 -0.45 -5.83
N LEU A 462 40.65 -1.40 -5.44
CA LEU A 462 40.20 -2.70 -4.95
C LEU A 462 39.43 -2.58 -3.63
N ALA A 463 39.92 -1.77 -2.69
CA ALA A 463 39.22 -1.49 -1.44
C ALA A 463 37.85 -0.85 -1.71
N ARG A 464 37.78 0.07 -2.68
CA ARG A 464 36.49 0.69 -3.08
C ARG A 464 35.51 -0.32 -3.67
N LEU A 465 35.98 -1.22 -4.51
CA LEU A 465 35.11 -2.28 -5.08
C LEU A 465 34.62 -3.26 -3.99
N GLN A 466 35.50 -3.64 -3.05
CA GLN A 466 35.12 -4.45 -1.90
C GLN A 466 34.10 -3.74 -1.02
N GLU A 467 34.28 -2.44 -0.74
CA GLU A 467 33.35 -1.62 0.04
C GLU A 467 31.94 -1.62 -0.57
N VAL A 468 31.83 -1.43 -1.89
CA VAL A 468 30.56 -1.47 -2.62
C VAL A 468 29.89 -2.84 -2.48
N TRP A 469 30.63 -3.93 -2.55
CA TRP A 469 30.12 -5.29 -2.39
C TRP A 469 29.67 -5.57 -0.95
N VAL A 470 30.49 -5.24 0.05
CA VAL A 470 30.15 -5.36 1.48
C VAL A 470 28.94 -4.48 1.81
N GLY A 471 28.84 -3.29 1.24
CA GLY A 471 27.69 -2.41 1.39
C GLY A 471 26.36 -3.05 0.95
N ARG A 472 26.38 -3.86 -0.12
CA ARG A 472 25.21 -4.64 -0.56
C ARG A 472 24.83 -5.72 0.47
N GLN A 473 25.81 -6.47 0.98
CA GLN A 473 25.55 -7.48 2.03
C GLN A 473 24.98 -6.85 3.30
N VAL A 474 25.54 -5.71 3.72
CA VAL A 474 25.00 -4.93 4.85
C VAL A 474 23.54 -4.55 4.61
N ALA A 475 23.19 -4.07 3.42
CA ALA A 475 21.81 -3.71 3.06
C ALA A 475 20.87 -4.92 3.08
N GLU A 476 21.33 -6.09 2.61
CA GLU A 476 20.56 -7.35 2.63
C GLU A 476 20.29 -7.80 4.07
N ILE A 477 21.31 -7.82 4.94
CA ILE A 477 21.14 -8.21 6.34
C ILE A 477 20.23 -7.20 7.07
N LYS A 478 20.39 -5.90 6.88
CA LYS A 478 19.50 -4.89 7.44
C LYS A 478 18.05 -5.12 7.02
N SER A 479 17.82 -5.43 5.74
CA SER A 479 16.49 -5.73 5.22
C SER A 479 15.90 -7.00 5.86
N LYS A 480 16.71 -8.07 6.03
CA LYS A 480 16.26 -9.27 6.75
C LYS A 480 15.88 -8.96 8.20
N LEU A 481 16.73 -8.27 8.93
CA LEU A 481 16.47 -7.88 10.32
C LEU A 481 15.20 -7.03 10.48
N GLN A 482 14.91 -6.14 9.53
CA GLN A 482 13.68 -5.33 9.54
C GLN A 482 12.40 -6.15 9.35
N ARG A 483 12.49 -7.34 8.75
CA ARG A 483 11.35 -8.24 8.52
C ARG A 483 11.19 -9.30 9.62
N MET A 484 12.18 -9.49 10.46
CA MET A 484 12.19 -10.49 11.53
C MET A 484 11.61 -9.95 12.83
N SER A 485 10.98 -10.83 13.59
CA SER A 485 10.56 -10.56 14.96
C SER A 485 11.68 -10.96 15.93
N PRO A 486 12.24 -10.03 16.69
CA PRO A 486 13.27 -10.37 17.69
C PRO A 486 12.78 -11.33 18.79
N VAL A 487 11.45 -11.40 18.99
CA VAL A 487 10.83 -12.26 20.02
C VAL A 487 10.64 -13.69 19.52
N ASP A 488 10.18 -13.84 18.27
CA ASP A 488 9.83 -15.16 17.71
C ASP A 488 11.02 -15.88 17.08
N GLN A 489 12.03 -15.11 16.61
CA GLN A 489 13.21 -15.60 15.89
C GLN A 489 14.52 -15.13 16.56
N GLY A 490 14.55 -15.11 17.90
CA GLY A 490 15.61 -14.47 18.68
C GLY A 490 17.03 -14.92 18.34
N ASP A 491 17.28 -16.23 18.22
CA ASP A 491 18.63 -16.77 17.96
C ASP A 491 19.13 -16.38 16.55
N GLU A 492 18.28 -16.49 15.53
CA GLU A 492 18.62 -16.11 14.16
C GLU A 492 18.80 -14.59 14.03
N TYR A 493 17.95 -13.81 14.71
CA TYR A 493 18.07 -12.35 14.77
C TYR A 493 19.40 -11.91 15.37
N HIS A 494 19.82 -12.50 16.50
CA HIS A 494 21.09 -12.17 17.15
C HIS A 494 22.30 -12.57 16.31
N ALA A 495 22.26 -13.72 15.62
CA ALA A 495 23.31 -14.14 14.72
C ALA A 495 23.49 -13.15 13.56
N LEU A 496 22.38 -12.80 12.87
CA LEU A 496 22.43 -11.82 11.77
C LEU A 496 22.83 -10.41 12.23
N PHE A 497 22.46 -10.04 13.46
CA PHE A 497 22.89 -8.76 14.03
C PHE A 497 24.40 -8.76 14.30
N GLY A 498 24.96 -9.87 14.78
CA GLY A 498 26.41 -10.06 14.93
C GLY A 498 27.15 -9.92 13.60
N ASP A 499 26.65 -10.58 12.54
CA ASP A 499 27.20 -10.48 11.17
C ASP A 499 27.15 -9.04 10.65
N LEU A 500 26.04 -8.34 10.91
CA LEU A 500 25.87 -6.93 10.52
C LEU A 500 26.95 -6.05 11.16
N VAL A 501 27.20 -6.20 12.46
CA VAL A 501 28.21 -5.42 13.18
C VAL A 501 29.62 -5.68 12.61
N ALA A 502 29.93 -6.95 12.33
CA ALA A 502 31.22 -7.34 11.75
C ALA A 502 31.43 -6.75 10.34
N LEU A 503 30.40 -6.83 9.48
CA LEU A 503 30.45 -6.28 8.12
C LEU A 503 30.52 -4.76 8.11
N GLU A 504 29.83 -4.07 9.00
CA GLU A 504 29.92 -2.60 9.12
C GLU A 504 31.32 -2.15 9.59
N ALA A 505 31.93 -2.89 10.51
CA ALA A 505 33.30 -2.63 10.94
C ALA A 505 34.29 -2.84 9.78
N TYR A 506 34.17 -3.94 9.04
CA TYR A 506 34.97 -4.23 7.86
C TYR A 506 34.78 -3.18 6.75
N ARG A 507 33.54 -2.79 6.49
CA ARG A 507 33.21 -1.73 5.53
C ARG A 507 33.90 -0.41 5.87
N ARG A 508 33.97 -0.05 7.16
CA ARG A 508 34.66 1.17 7.61
C ARG A 508 36.15 1.11 7.31
N SER A 509 36.80 -0.02 7.58
CA SER A 509 38.25 -0.18 7.27
C SER A 509 38.51 -0.08 5.76
N LEU A 510 37.63 -0.59 4.91
CA LEU A 510 37.72 -0.47 3.46
C LEU A 510 37.59 0.99 2.99
N LEU A 511 36.70 1.77 3.60
CA LEU A 511 36.57 3.20 3.31
C LEU A 511 37.83 3.99 3.68
N GLU A 512 38.48 3.68 4.80
CA GLU A 512 39.74 4.27 5.23
C GLU A 512 40.85 3.93 4.23
N GLN A 513 40.98 2.68 3.80
CA GLN A 513 41.91 2.26 2.76
C GLN A 513 41.65 2.92 1.41
N ALA A 514 40.38 3.06 1.00
CA ALA A 514 40.00 3.69 -0.26
C ALA A 514 40.29 5.20 -0.29
N SER A 515 40.22 5.90 0.85
CA SER A 515 40.54 7.33 0.98
C SER A 515 42.03 7.62 1.10
N GLY A 516 42.82 6.61 1.34
CA GLY A 516 44.28 6.77 1.48
C GLY A 516 44.70 7.41 2.81
N ASP A 517 43.81 7.46 3.79
CA ASP A 517 44.08 7.85 5.17
C ASP A 517 44.54 6.64 6.00
N ASP A 518 45.63 5.99 5.55
CA ASP A 518 46.34 5.05 6.39
C ASP A 518 47.12 5.88 7.43
N ILE A 519 46.54 6.07 8.59
CA ILE A 519 47.26 6.50 9.77
C ILE A 519 48.05 5.27 10.22
N SER A 520 49.18 5.05 9.57
CA SER A 520 50.21 4.17 10.09
C SER A 520 50.89 4.88 11.27
N ALA A 521 50.52 4.48 12.48
CA ALA A 521 51.40 4.63 13.63
C ALA A 521 51.97 3.26 14.00
#